data_4d91af82c5307ae2d954344693c40fa5
#
_entry.id   4d91af82c5307ae2d954344693c40fa5
#
_cell.length_a   1.000
_cell.length_b   1.000
_cell.length_c   1.000
_cell.angle_alpha   90.00
_cell.angle_beta   90.00
_cell.angle_gamma   90.00
#
_symmetry.space_group_name_H-M   'P 1'
#
loop_
_entity.id
_entity.type
_entity.pdbx_description
1 polymer ?
#
loop_
_entity_poly.entity_id
_entity_poly.type
_entity_poly.pdbx_seq_one_letter_code
_entity_poly.pdbx_strand_id
1 'polypeptide(L)'
;FYVILPLQYFLVAIDWFSMFTIFIPVYGFLFLPILSALLGDPAHFLDRSTKIQWALMISVFCISHIPALLTLDISGYEGKNLLLMIFLILVVQSSDVLQYVWGKLFGEHKIAPTLSPSKTVEGFVGGVLSASLLGMLLHWLTPFSAWQAFLMSLLICLMGFLGGLVMSAMKRSMGVKDWGNMISGHGGILDRMDSLCF
;
A
#
# COMPACT_ATOMS: atom_id res chain seq x y z
N PHE A 1 -13.66 -12.61 -3.72
CA PHE A 1 -12.27 -12.77 -3.28
C PHE A 1 -11.70 -14.12 -3.69
N TYR A 2 -12.31 -15.25 -3.35
CA TYR A 2 -11.79 -16.62 -3.62
C TYR A 2 -11.54 -16.94 -5.10
N VAL A 3 -12.10 -16.20 -6.04
CA VAL A 3 -11.86 -16.36 -7.49
C VAL A 3 -10.93 -15.27 -8.00
N ILE A 4 -11.20 -14.02 -7.66
CA ILE A 4 -10.48 -12.86 -8.19
C ILE A 4 -9.01 -12.84 -7.71
N LEU A 5 -8.77 -13.16 -6.44
CA LEU A 5 -7.41 -13.18 -5.88
C LEU A 5 -6.51 -14.23 -6.56
N PRO A 6 -6.88 -15.52 -6.66
CA PRO A 6 -6.07 -16.49 -7.40
C PRO A 6 -5.86 -16.11 -8.86
N LEU A 7 -6.89 -15.57 -9.54
CA LEU A 7 -6.79 -15.14 -10.92
C LEU A 7 -5.81 -13.98 -11.09
N GLN A 8 -5.82 -12.99 -10.19
CA GLN A 8 -4.89 -11.88 -10.19
C GLN A 8 -3.43 -12.36 -10.07
N TYR A 9 -3.14 -13.28 -9.14
CA TYR A 9 -1.80 -13.85 -8.99
C TYR A 9 -1.41 -14.78 -10.14
N PHE A 10 -2.37 -15.49 -10.73
CA PHE A 10 -2.13 -16.30 -11.93
C PHE A 10 -1.70 -15.44 -13.12
N LEU A 11 -2.30 -14.25 -13.31
CA LEU A 11 -1.90 -13.32 -14.37
C LEU A 11 -0.45 -12.86 -14.21
N VAL A 12 0.02 -12.66 -12.97
CA VAL A 12 1.44 -12.39 -12.71
C VAL A 12 2.30 -13.60 -13.04
N ALA A 13 1.88 -14.80 -12.64
CA ALA A 13 2.65 -16.03 -12.83
C ALA A 13 2.85 -16.42 -14.30
N ILE A 14 1.95 -16.00 -15.20
CA ILE A 14 2.06 -16.21 -16.65
C ILE A 14 2.62 -15.01 -17.40
N ASP A 15 3.17 -14.02 -16.68
CA ASP A 15 3.74 -12.76 -17.22
C ASP A 15 2.79 -11.95 -18.11
N TRP A 16 1.48 -12.09 -17.92
CA TRP A 16 0.49 -11.31 -18.68
C TRP A 16 0.23 -9.95 -18.01
N PHE A 17 1.27 -9.11 -17.96
CA PHE A 17 1.30 -7.84 -17.27
C PHE A 17 0.18 -6.88 -17.71
N SER A 18 -0.10 -6.79 -19.00
CA SER A 18 -1.16 -5.91 -19.52
C SER A 18 -2.53 -6.26 -18.95
N MET A 19 -2.85 -7.56 -18.83
CA MET A 19 -4.11 -8.00 -18.23
C MET A 19 -4.08 -7.86 -16.71
N PHE A 20 -2.96 -8.15 -16.07
CA PHE A 20 -2.78 -7.99 -14.63
C PHE A 20 -3.10 -6.56 -14.16
N THR A 21 -2.58 -5.54 -14.86
CA THR A 21 -2.77 -4.13 -14.47
C THR A 21 -4.19 -3.62 -14.67
N ILE A 22 -4.96 -4.15 -15.64
CA ILE A 22 -6.32 -3.69 -15.93
C ILE A 22 -7.41 -4.60 -15.37
N PHE A 23 -7.08 -5.82 -14.94
CA PHE A 23 -8.06 -6.83 -14.55
C PHE A 23 -8.98 -6.34 -13.41
N ILE A 24 -8.43 -5.89 -12.30
CA ILE A 24 -9.24 -5.40 -11.18
C ILE A 24 -9.78 -3.99 -11.43
N PRO A 25 -8.96 -2.97 -11.82
CA PRO A 25 -9.46 -1.61 -11.95
C PRO A 25 -10.46 -1.41 -13.09
N VAL A 26 -10.47 -2.27 -14.09
CA VAL A 26 -11.43 -2.19 -15.20
C VAL A 26 -12.46 -3.31 -15.12
N TYR A 27 -12.06 -4.57 -15.26
CA TYR A 27 -13.02 -5.68 -15.33
C TYR A 27 -13.67 -5.97 -13.99
N GLY A 28 -12.91 -6.01 -12.89
CA GLY A 28 -13.46 -6.18 -11.55
C GLY A 28 -14.37 -5.01 -11.16
N PHE A 29 -13.94 -3.79 -11.48
CA PHE A 29 -14.69 -2.57 -11.20
C PHE A 29 -16.03 -2.51 -11.92
N LEU A 30 -16.13 -2.98 -13.15
CA LEU A 30 -17.39 -3.00 -13.92
C LEU A 30 -18.25 -4.21 -13.57
N PHE A 31 -17.66 -5.39 -13.41
CA PHE A 31 -18.39 -6.64 -13.22
C PHE A 31 -19.04 -6.79 -11.85
N LEU A 32 -18.37 -6.37 -10.78
CA LEU A 32 -18.88 -6.52 -9.42
C LEU A 32 -20.16 -5.72 -9.15
N PRO A 33 -20.31 -4.44 -9.59
CA PRO A 33 -21.57 -3.75 -9.49
C PRO A 33 -22.72 -4.43 -10.24
N ILE A 34 -22.44 -5.02 -11.41
CA ILE A 34 -23.46 -5.79 -12.16
C ILE A 34 -23.95 -6.96 -11.31
N LEU A 35 -23.04 -7.76 -10.76
CA LEU A 35 -23.42 -8.84 -9.85
C LEU A 35 -24.15 -8.33 -8.61
N SER A 36 -23.70 -7.23 -8.03
CA SER A 36 -24.33 -6.61 -6.87
C SER A 36 -25.74 -6.10 -7.16
N ALA A 37 -25.99 -5.61 -8.38
CA ALA A 37 -27.31 -5.17 -8.82
C ALA A 37 -28.27 -6.33 -9.08
N LEU A 38 -27.76 -7.42 -9.68
CA LEU A 38 -28.57 -8.60 -10.02
C LEU A 38 -28.93 -9.45 -8.79
N LEU A 39 -28.06 -9.53 -7.81
CA LEU A 39 -28.17 -10.47 -6.68
C LEU A 39 -28.54 -9.79 -5.35
N GLY A 40 -28.59 -8.45 -5.31
CA GLY A 40 -28.71 -7.70 -4.07
C GLY A 40 -29.92 -6.78 -3.99
N ASP A 41 -30.18 -6.27 -2.78
CA ASP A 41 -31.18 -5.25 -2.51
C ASP A 41 -30.71 -3.90 -3.07
N PRO A 42 -31.56 -3.19 -3.87
CA PRO A 42 -31.27 -1.85 -4.37
C PRO A 42 -31.06 -0.80 -3.30
N ALA A 43 -31.67 -0.95 -2.12
CA ALA A 43 -31.66 0.06 -1.06
C ALA A 43 -30.24 0.42 -0.55
N HIS A 44 -29.28 -0.51 -0.63
CA HIS A 44 -27.89 -0.32 -0.16
C HIS A 44 -26.86 -0.61 -1.25
N PHE A 45 -27.24 -0.50 -2.52
CA PHE A 45 -26.41 -0.87 -3.66
C PHE A 45 -25.06 -0.12 -3.68
N LEU A 46 -25.07 1.22 -3.58
CA LEU A 46 -23.84 2.02 -3.65
C LEU A 46 -22.90 1.73 -2.48
N ASP A 47 -23.45 1.67 -1.26
CA ASP A 47 -22.64 1.39 -0.06
C ASP A 47 -21.95 0.02 -0.14
N ARG A 48 -22.69 -1.01 -0.56
CA ARG A 48 -22.16 -2.36 -0.74
C ARG A 48 -21.14 -2.42 -1.87
N SER A 49 -21.43 -1.85 -3.03
CA SER A 49 -20.54 -1.87 -4.19
C SER A 49 -19.24 -1.12 -3.90
N THR A 50 -19.33 0.05 -3.27
CA THR A 50 -18.16 0.84 -2.89
C THR A 50 -17.27 0.07 -1.92
N LYS A 51 -17.82 -0.53 -0.88
CA LYS A 51 -17.05 -1.32 0.10
C LYS A 51 -16.32 -2.49 -0.55
N ILE A 52 -17.01 -3.22 -1.45
CA ILE A 52 -16.40 -4.35 -2.17
C ILE A 52 -15.27 -3.88 -3.08
N GLN A 53 -15.49 -2.80 -3.83
CA GLN A 53 -14.49 -2.23 -4.75
C GLN A 53 -13.24 -1.74 -4.01
N TRP A 54 -13.41 -0.99 -2.92
CA TRP A 54 -12.31 -0.55 -2.08
C TRP A 54 -11.54 -1.72 -1.49
N ALA A 55 -12.25 -2.71 -0.95
CA ALA A 55 -11.62 -3.89 -0.40
C ALA A 55 -10.78 -4.64 -1.45
N LEU A 56 -11.28 -4.79 -2.69
CA LEU A 56 -10.53 -5.43 -3.78
C LEU A 56 -9.32 -4.61 -4.23
N MET A 57 -9.48 -3.30 -4.38
CA MET A 57 -8.38 -2.43 -4.78
C MET A 57 -7.23 -2.51 -3.77
N ILE A 58 -7.51 -2.39 -2.48
CA ILE A 58 -6.46 -2.38 -1.46
C ILE A 58 -5.91 -3.78 -1.20
N SER A 59 -6.76 -4.76 -0.89
CA SER A 59 -6.31 -6.06 -0.39
C SER A 59 -5.90 -7.05 -1.48
N VAL A 60 -6.27 -6.81 -2.74
CA VAL A 60 -5.88 -7.70 -3.84
C VAL A 60 -5.01 -6.96 -4.85
N PHE A 61 -5.51 -5.86 -5.45
CA PHE A 61 -4.78 -5.18 -6.52
C PHE A 61 -3.47 -4.57 -6.02
N CYS A 62 -3.51 -3.69 -5.04
CA CYS A 62 -2.30 -3.02 -4.55
C CYS A 62 -1.28 -4.03 -3.99
N ILE A 63 -1.72 -4.96 -3.13
CA ILE A 63 -0.82 -5.94 -2.52
C ILE A 63 -0.21 -6.87 -3.58
N SER A 64 -0.94 -7.24 -4.64
CA SER A 64 -0.42 -8.11 -5.70
C SER A 64 0.73 -7.49 -6.51
N HIS A 65 0.90 -6.17 -6.49
CA HIS A 65 2.02 -5.51 -7.14
C HIS A 65 3.36 -5.73 -6.42
N ILE A 66 3.34 -6.05 -5.12
CA ILE A 66 4.58 -6.34 -4.38
C ILE A 66 5.26 -7.59 -4.94
N PRO A 67 4.62 -8.78 -4.99
CA PRO A 67 5.23 -9.94 -5.62
C PRO A 67 5.39 -9.80 -7.14
N ALA A 68 4.60 -8.96 -7.83
CA ALA A 68 4.77 -8.67 -9.25
C ALA A 68 6.13 -8.01 -9.56
N LEU A 69 6.79 -7.38 -8.58
CA LEU A 69 8.18 -6.90 -8.74
C LEU A 69 9.15 -8.04 -9.05
N LEU A 70 8.85 -9.28 -8.64
CA LEU A 70 9.71 -10.43 -8.88
C LEU A 70 9.73 -10.88 -10.35
N THR A 71 8.70 -10.56 -11.11
CA THR A 71 8.55 -10.95 -12.53
C THR A 71 8.92 -9.83 -13.50
N LEU A 72 9.43 -8.68 -13.02
CA LEU A 72 9.86 -7.59 -13.88
C LEU A 72 11.10 -8.00 -14.68
N ASP A 73 11.07 -7.76 -16.00
CA ASP A 73 12.22 -7.89 -16.87
C ASP A 73 12.94 -6.53 -16.98
N ILE A 74 14.10 -6.41 -16.30
CA ILE A 74 14.89 -5.19 -16.25
C ILE A 74 16.27 -5.49 -16.81
N SER A 75 16.58 -4.93 -17.99
CA SER A 75 17.86 -5.11 -18.67
C SER A 75 19.04 -4.75 -17.76
N GLY A 76 19.97 -5.70 -17.60
CA GLY A 76 21.15 -5.54 -16.73
C GLY A 76 20.90 -5.74 -15.23
N TYR A 77 19.70 -6.22 -14.88
CA TYR A 77 19.34 -6.49 -13.47
C TYR A 77 18.70 -7.88 -13.29
N GLU A 78 18.92 -8.78 -14.26
CA GLU A 78 18.31 -10.11 -14.30
C GLU A 78 18.63 -10.91 -13.03
N GLY A 79 17.63 -11.58 -12.48
CA GLY A 79 17.75 -12.44 -11.29
C GLY A 79 17.93 -11.70 -9.97
N LYS A 80 17.87 -10.35 -9.95
CA LYS A 80 18.03 -9.53 -8.73
C LYS A 80 16.73 -8.88 -8.27
N ASN A 81 15.60 -9.21 -8.87
CA ASN A 81 14.29 -8.58 -8.57
C ASN A 81 13.87 -8.70 -7.10
N LEU A 82 14.32 -9.75 -6.41
CA LEU A 82 14.10 -9.88 -4.96
C LEU A 82 14.67 -8.69 -4.19
N LEU A 83 15.80 -8.11 -4.65
CA LEU A 83 16.40 -6.94 -4.00
C LEU A 83 15.52 -5.69 -4.12
N LEU A 84 14.76 -5.55 -5.22
CA LEU A 84 13.77 -4.47 -5.36
C LEU A 84 12.64 -4.59 -4.34
N MET A 85 12.15 -5.80 -4.13
CA MET A 85 11.13 -6.05 -3.11
C MET A 85 11.67 -5.78 -1.69
N ILE A 86 12.90 -6.21 -1.41
CA ILE A 86 13.58 -5.90 -0.14
C ILE A 86 13.75 -4.40 0.03
N PHE A 87 14.20 -3.68 -1.01
CA PHE A 87 14.34 -2.23 -0.99
C PHE A 87 13.01 -1.54 -0.67
N LEU A 88 11.93 -1.90 -1.35
CA LEU A 88 10.58 -1.36 -1.11
C LEU A 88 10.18 -1.55 0.36
N ILE A 89 10.27 -2.78 0.87
CA ILE A 89 9.88 -3.09 2.26
C ILE A 89 10.75 -2.32 3.26
N LEU A 90 12.07 -2.26 3.05
CA LEU A 90 12.97 -1.53 3.95
C LEU A 90 12.66 -0.04 3.98
N VAL A 91 12.43 0.59 2.82
CA VAL A 91 12.11 2.02 2.72
C VAL A 91 10.78 2.33 3.41
N VAL A 92 9.72 1.55 3.12
CA VAL A 92 8.40 1.76 3.72
C VAL A 92 8.45 1.58 5.23
N GLN A 93 8.99 0.46 5.72
CA GLN A 93 9.03 0.19 7.17
C GLN A 93 9.92 1.20 7.91
N SER A 94 11.04 1.60 7.31
CA SER A 94 11.90 2.63 7.89
C SER A 94 11.19 3.98 7.94
N SER A 95 10.42 4.33 6.91
CA SER A 95 9.61 5.55 6.88
C SER A 95 8.62 5.60 8.04
N ASP A 96 7.88 4.51 8.28
CA ASP A 96 6.90 4.45 9.37
C ASP A 96 7.57 4.58 10.75
N VAL A 97 8.67 3.88 10.96
CA VAL A 97 9.44 3.97 12.21
C VAL A 97 10.00 5.37 12.41
N LEU A 98 10.64 5.94 11.39
CA LEU A 98 11.25 7.28 11.48
C LEU A 98 10.19 8.38 11.65
N GLN A 99 9.05 8.29 10.98
CA GLN A 99 7.93 9.20 11.20
C GLN A 99 7.42 9.15 12.64
N TYR A 100 7.35 7.95 13.23
CA TYR A 100 6.99 7.81 14.64
C TYR A 100 8.05 8.43 15.57
N VAL A 101 9.33 8.16 15.32
CA VAL A 101 10.44 8.69 16.14
C VAL A 101 10.48 10.22 16.09
N TRP A 102 10.50 10.80 14.89
CA TRP A 102 10.49 12.26 14.72
C TRP A 102 9.22 12.89 15.31
N GLY A 103 8.07 12.27 15.10
CA GLY A 103 6.80 12.74 15.65
C GLY A 103 6.76 12.70 17.18
N LYS A 104 7.44 11.73 17.80
CA LYS A 104 7.52 11.62 19.27
C LYS A 104 8.51 12.62 19.88
N LEU A 105 9.62 12.89 19.19
CA LEU A 105 10.68 13.76 19.69
C LEU A 105 10.37 15.25 19.45
N PHE A 106 9.79 15.59 18.30
CA PHE A 106 9.64 16.97 17.84
C PHE A 106 8.22 17.33 17.40
N GLY A 107 7.25 16.40 17.52
CA GLY A 107 5.92 16.59 16.97
C GLY A 107 5.05 17.53 17.80
N GLU A 108 4.82 18.73 17.29
CA GLU A 108 3.95 19.74 17.88
C GLU A 108 2.63 19.88 17.09
N HIS A 109 2.70 19.86 15.75
CA HIS A 109 1.56 20.12 14.87
C HIS A 109 0.95 18.84 14.33
N LYS A 110 -0.32 18.58 14.65
CA LYS A 110 -1.06 17.39 14.15
C LYS A 110 -1.52 17.60 12.71
N ILE A 111 -1.29 16.59 11.84
CA ILE A 111 -1.74 16.64 10.43
C ILE A 111 -3.24 16.35 10.33
N ALA A 112 -3.72 15.28 10.97
CA ALA A 112 -5.09 14.81 10.87
C ALA A 112 -5.62 14.36 12.23
N PRO A 113 -5.98 15.29 13.14
CA PRO A 113 -6.34 14.97 14.53
C PRO A 113 -7.52 13.99 14.65
N THR A 114 -8.50 14.11 13.74
CA THR A 114 -9.71 13.27 13.72
C THR A 114 -9.48 11.86 13.16
N LEU A 115 -8.54 11.70 12.23
CA LEU A 115 -8.25 10.43 11.58
C LEU A 115 -7.14 9.65 12.28
N SER A 116 -6.03 10.33 12.53
CA SER A 116 -4.83 9.76 13.13
C SER A 116 -4.17 10.76 14.07
N PRO A 117 -4.53 10.78 15.36
CA PRO A 117 -4.05 11.77 16.33
C PRO A 117 -2.55 11.66 16.63
N SER A 118 -1.90 10.58 16.24
CA SER A 118 -0.45 10.38 16.42
C SER A 118 0.41 10.98 15.32
N LYS A 119 -0.16 11.26 14.12
CA LYS A 119 0.62 11.78 12.98
C LYS A 119 0.84 13.29 13.10
N THR A 120 2.10 13.72 13.01
CA THR A 120 2.53 15.13 13.11
C THR A 120 3.26 15.59 11.86
N VAL A 121 3.28 16.90 11.61
CA VAL A 121 3.99 17.51 10.46
C VAL A 121 5.50 17.27 10.57
N GLU A 122 6.05 17.46 11.76
CA GLU A 122 7.48 17.27 12.04
C GLU A 122 7.87 15.79 11.87
N GLY A 123 7.00 14.87 12.32
CA GLY A 123 7.16 13.43 12.10
C GLY A 123 7.13 13.07 10.63
N PHE A 124 6.20 13.64 9.88
CA PHE A 124 6.10 13.42 8.43
C PHE A 124 7.35 13.93 7.69
N VAL A 125 7.73 15.19 7.86
CA VAL A 125 8.86 15.78 7.16
C VAL A 125 10.17 15.08 7.54
N GLY A 126 10.45 14.96 8.85
CA GLY A 126 11.66 14.31 9.34
C GLY A 126 11.75 12.84 8.94
N GLY A 127 10.65 12.09 9.07
CA GLY A 127 10.60 10.67 8.72
C GLY A 127 10.76 10.42 7.23
N VAL A 128 10.04 11.15 6.38
CA VAL A 128 10.13 11.03 4.92
C VAL A 128 11.53 11.36 4.42
N LEU A 129 12.12 12.49 4.86
CA LEU A 129 13.47 12.87 4.44
C LEU A 129 14.52 11.86 4.91
N SER A 130 14.46 11.42 6.17
CA SER A 130 15.40 10.44 6.70
C SER A 130 15.30 9.09 6.00
N ALA A 131 14.07 8.61 5.72
CA ALA A 131 13.86 7.36 4.99
C ALA A 131 14.30 7.47 3.52
N SER A 132 14.10 8.62 2.88
CA SER A 132 14.57 8.85 1.51
C SER A 132 16.09 8.88 1.42
N LEU A 133 16.77 9.46 2.40
CA LEU A 133 18.23 9.39 2.51
C LEU A 133 18.72 7.96 2.76
N LEU A 134 18.02 7.19 3.58
CA LEU A 134 18.31 5.76 3.74
C LEU A 134 18.17 5.01 2.42
N GLY A 135 17.11 5.26 1.66
CA GLY A 135 16.94 4.67 0.33
C GLY A 135 18.04 5.07 -0.64
N MET A 136 18.52 6.31 -0.59
CA MET A 136 19.70 6.73 -1.35
C MET A 136 20.96 5.91 -0.97
N LEU A 137 21.18 5.65 0.30
CA LEU A 137 22.30 4.82 0.77
C LEU A 137 22.16 3.36 0.31
N LEU A 138 20.92 2.87 0.19
CA LEU A 138 20.61 1.51 -0.25
C LEU A 138 20.48 1.36 -1.78
N HIS A 139 20.91 2.35 -2.57
CA HIS A 139 20.78 2.33 -4.04
C HIS A 139 21.36 1.06 -4.70
N TRP A 140 22.36 0.45 -4.09
CA TRP A 140 22.97 -0.79 -4.58
C TRP A 140 22.02 -2.02 -4.59
N LEU A 141 20.87 -1.93 -3.88
CA LEU A 141 19.78 -2.92 -3.96
C LEU A 141 18.89 -2.74 -5.20
N THR A 142 19.14 -1.72 -6.00
CA THR A 142 18.27 -1.32 -7.12
C THR A 142 19.09 -1.13 -8.39
N PRO A 143 18.48 -1.14 -9.58
CA PRO A 143 19.17 -0.78 -10.82
C PRO A 143 19.35 0.73 -10.98
N PHE A 144 18.97 1.52 -9.98
CA PHE A 144 18.95 2.98 -10.04
C PHE A 144 20.26 3.60 -9.54
N SER A 145 20.60 4.77 -10.07
CA SER A 145 21.63 5.63 -9.46
C SER A 145 21.20 6.12 -8.08
N ALA A 146 22.15 6.56 -7.25
CA ALA A 146 21.87 7.02 -5.88
C ALA A 146 20.80 8.13 -5.84
N TRP A 147 20.83 9.07 -6.80
CA TRP A 147 19.83 10.13 -6.88
C TRP A 147 18.44 9.62 -7.29
N GLN A 148 18.38 8.71 -8.24
CA GLN A 148 17.11 8.07 -8.63
C GLN A 148 16.53 7.23 -7.48
N ALA A 149 17.37 6.51 -6.74
CA ALA A 149 16.94 5.77 -5.55
C ALA A 149 16.39 6.71 -4.46
N PHE A 150 16.98 7.91 -4.28
CA PHE A 150 16.45 8.95 -3.39
C PHE A 150 15.04 9.39 -3.82
N LEU A 151 14.87 9.73 -5.10
CA LEU A 151 13.57 10.19 -5.62
C LEU A 151 12.50 9.10 -5.56
N MET A 152 12.87 7.86 -5.87
CA MET A 152 11.96 6.71 -5.73
C MET A 152 11.56 6.49 -4.27
N SER A 153 12.51 6.54 -3.35
CA SER A 153 12.22 6.41 -1.92
C SER A 153 11.36 7.56 -1.40
N LEU A 154 11.59 8.77 -1.88
CA LEU A 154 10.75 9.92 -1.54
C LEU A 154 9.30 9.69 -1.98
N LEU A 155 9.11 9.23 -3.23
CA LEU A 155 7.77 8.92 -3.75
C LEU A 155 7.11 7.79 -2.96
N ILE A 156 7.83 6.70 -2.67
CA ILE A 156 7.36 5.57 -1.86
C ILE A 156 6.91 6.05 -0.47
N CYS A 157 7.72 6.85 0.22
CA CYS A 157 7.39 7.38 1.55
C CYS A 157 6.17 8.30 1.53
N LEU A 158 6.05 9.16 0.51
CA LEU A 158 4.88 10.04 0.34
C LEU A 158 3.61 9.22 0.10
N MET A 159 3.64 8.25 -0.81
CA MET A 159 2.49 7.40 -1.10
C MET A 159 2.11 6.54 0.12
N GLY A 160 3.08 5.91 0.79
CA GLY A 160 2.84 5.15 2.02
C GLY A 160 2.19 5.98 3.13
N PHE A 161 2.64 7.24 3.32
CA PHE A 161 2.02 8.15 4.29
C PHE A 161 0.57 8.48 3.93
N LEU A 162 0.32 8.85 2.66
CA LEU A 162 -1.03 9.17 2.16
C LEU A 162 -1.94 7.94 2.24
N GLY A 163 -1.43 6.77 1.88
CA GLY A 163 -2.12 5.48 2.01
C GLY A 163 -2.52 5.18 3.45
N GLY A 164 -1.60 5.36 4.39
CA GLY A 164 -1.89 5.20 5.82
C GLY A 164 -2.94 6.18 6.35
N LEU A 165 -3.08 7.39 5.76
CA LEU A 165 -4.20 8.30 6.07
C LEU A 165 -5.52 7.79 5.50
N VAL A 166 -5.54 7.31 4.25
CA VAL A 166 -6.73 6.73 3.61
C VAL A 166 -7.21 5.51 4.39
N MET A 167 -6.31 4.60 4.76
CA MET A 167 -6.63 3.43 5.58
C MET A 167 -7.19 3.82 6.95
N SER A 168 -6.63 4.86 7.57
CA SER A 168 -7.15 5.40 8.83
C SER A 168 -8.57 5.98 8.65
N ALA A 169 -8.83 6.72 7.57
CA ALA A 169 -10.15 7.25 7.25
C ALA A 169 -11.18 6.14 7.05
N MET A 170 -10.83 5.08 6.33
CA MET A 170 -11.69 3.91 6.15
C MET A 170 -12.02 3.22 7.47
N LYS A 171 -11.02 2.99 8.33
CA LYS A 171 -11.24 2.41 9.67
C LYS A 171 -12.23 3.26 10.47
N ARG A 172 -12.07 4.58 10.50
CA ARG A 172 -12.97 5.49 11.20
C ARG A 172 -14.38 5.50 10.62
N SER A 173 -14.53 5.48 9.29
CA SER A 173 -15.85 5.43 8.63
C SER A 173 -16.61 4.14 8.94
N MET A 174 -15.90 3.05 9.22
CA MET A 174 -16.48 1.76 9.61
C MET A 174 -16.65 1.60 11.13
N GLY A 175 -16.30 2.62 11.92
CA GLY A 175 -16.39 2.60 13.38
C GLY A 175 -15.38 1.66 14.07
N VAL A 176 -14.32 1.25 13.35
CA VAL A 176 -13.28 0.38 13.89
C VAL A 176 -11.95 1.12 14.04
N LYS A 177 -11.09 0.60 14.89
CA LYS A 177 -9.72 1.11 15.06
C LYS A 177 -8.70 0.28 14.29
N ASP A 178 -8.86 -1.02 14.29
CA ASP A 178 -7.96 -1.99 13.70
C ASP A 178 -8.76 -2.94 12.79
N TRP A 179 -8.11 -3.49 11.74
CA TRP A 179 -8.74 -4.40 10.77
C TRP A 179 -8.95 -5.83 11.31
N GLY A 180 -8.40 -6.14 12.47
CA GLY A 180 -8.53 -7.45 13.09
C GLY A 180 -7.75 -7.57 14.39
N ASN A 181 -7.84 -8.73 15.03
CA ASN A 181 -7.20 -9.03 16.29
C ASN A 181 -6.24 -10.23 16.19
N MET A 182 -5.64 -10.44 15.02
CA MET A 182 -4.80 -11.62 14.76
C MET A 182 -3.51 -11.60 15.59
N ILE A 183 -2.97 -10.40 15.82
CA ILE A 183 -1.80 -10.22 16.67
C ILE A 183 -2.26 -9.49 17.93
N SER A 184 -2.20 -10.15 19.09
CA SER A 184 -2.64 -9.59 20.36
C SER A 184 -1.92 -8.27 20.67
N GLY A 185 -2.68 -7.20 20.89
CA GLY A 185 -2.18 -5.85 21.13
C GLY A 185 -1.64 -5.08 19.91
N HIS A 186 -1.67 -5.69 18.69
CA HIS A 186 -1.08 -5.09 17.49
C HIS A 186 -2.00 -5.10 16.25
N GLY A 187 -3.26 -5.48 16.36
CA GLY A 187 -4.24 -5.48 15.26
C GLY A 187 -4.11 -6.66 14.29
N GLY A 188 -4.59 -6.50 13.08
CA GLY A 188 -4.54 -7.50 12.01
C GLY A 188 -3.31 -7.36 11.10
N ILE A 189 -3.14 -8.31 10.17
CA ILE A 189 -2.08 -8.27 9.14
C ILE A 189 -2.20 -7.00 8.27
N LEU A 190 -3.42 -6.63 7.89
CA LEU A 190 -3.66 -5.46 7.03
C LEU A 190 -3.25 -4.15 7.72
N ASP A 191 -3.29 -4.10 9.06
CA ASP A 191 -2.81 -2.95 9.85
C ASP A 191 -1.28 -2.80 9.83
N ARG A 192 -0.55 -3.84 9.40
CA ARG A 192 0.90 -3.84 9.25
C ARG A 192 1.37 -3.60 7.81
N MET A 193 0.45 -3.77 6.88
CA MET A 193 0.72 -3.61 5.45
C MET A 193 0.04 -2.37 4.86
N ASP A 194 -0.61 -1.54 5.70
CA ASP A 194 -1.38 -0.39 5.24
C ASP A 194 -0.53 0.62 4.45
N SER A 195 0.72 0.86 4.88
CA SER A 195 1.67 1.71 4.16
C SER A 195 2.26 1.07 2.89
N LEU A 196 2.16 -0.27 2.75
CA LEU A 196 2.63 -1.01 1.57
C LEU A 196 1.54 -1.12 0.49
N CYS A 197 0.27 -0.80 0.82
CA CYS A 197 -0.85 -0.90 -0.12
C CYS A 197 -0.94 0.29 -1.09
N PHE A 198 -0.11 1.30 -0.95
CA PHE A 198 -0.08 2.54 -1.72
C PHE A 198 1.36 2.84 -2.15
#